data_132523e2ea1e453482be85af1d6f551b
#
_entry.id   132523e2ea1e453482be85af1d6f551b
#
_cell.length_a   1.000
_cell.length_b   1.000
_cell.length_c   1.000
_cell.angle_alpha   90.00
_cell.angle_beta   90.00
_cell.angle_gamma   90.00
#
_symmetry.space_group_name_H-M   'P 1'
#
loop_
_entity.id
_entity.type
_entity.pdbx_description
1 polymer ?
#
loop_
_entity_poly.entity_id
_entity_poly.type
_entity_poly.pdbx_seq_one_letter_code
_entity_poly.pdbx_strand_id
1 'polypeptide(L)'
;MKADHDIIAALNGVLKNELTAINQYFLHARLFRHWGLEKLNDYRYRQSIRVMKEADQLIDRVLFLEGLPNLQSIGKLQIGEEVVECLECDLSYERETAHPALTEAIALCEERHDFVSRELLEDLLEHCEQAIDWLETQHSLIAHLTLPNYLQAQMAPDGD
;
A
#
# COMPACT_ATOMS: atom_id res chain seq x y z
N MET A 1 -25.93 -3.56 9.56
CA MET A 1 -25.57 -4.41 10.72
C MET A 1 -24.61 -3.62 11.60
N LYS A 2 -24.99 -3.37 12.82
CA LYS A 2 -24.22 -2.50 13.71
C LYS A 2 -23.02 -3.25 14.32
N ALA A 3 -21.83 -2.70 14.14
CA ALA A 3 -20.61 -3.29 14.68
C ALA A 3 -20.08 -2.52 15.88
N ASP A 4 -19.13 -3.16 16.55
CA ASP A 4 -18.35 -2.59 17.63
C ASP A 4 -17.64 -1.31 17.19
N HIS A 5 -17.63 -0.31 18.06
CA HIS A 5 -16.95 0.95 17.80
C HIS A 5 -15.44 0.75 17.52
N ASP A 6 -14.84 -0.21 18.22
CA ASP A 6 -13.42 -0.53 18.05
C ASP A 6 -13.13 -1.13 16.67
N ILE A 7 -14.04 -1.94 16.12
CA ILE A 7 -13.89 -2.49 14.76
C ILE A 7 -13.92 -1.38 13.73
N ILE A 8 -14.87 -0.44 13.85
CA ILE A 8 -14.97 0.70 12.95
C ILE A 8 -13.69 1.54 13.01
N ALA A 9 -13.17 1.79 14.21
CA ALA A 9 -11.92 2.55 14.40
C ALA A 9 -10.73 1.83 13.74
N ALA A 10 -10.65 0.51 13.90
CA ALA A 10 -9.57 -0.27 13.29
C ALA A 10 -9.65 -0.23 11.75
N LEU A 11 -10.84 -0.42 11.18
CA LEU A 11 -11.03 -0.33 9.74
C LEU A 11 -10.71 1.07 9.19
N ASN A 12 -11.11 2.12 9.89
CA ASN A 12 -10.75 3.49 9.51
C ASN A 12 -9.25 3.76 9.64
N GLY A 13 -8.57 3.12 10.59
CA GLY A 13 -7.11 3.19 10.70
C GLY A 13 -6.41 2.59 9.49
N VAL A 14 -6.88 1.43 9.04
CA VAL A 14 -6.36 0.79 7.82
C VAL A 14 -6.70 1.65 6.59
N LEU A 15 -7.92 2.20 6.52
CA LEU A 15 -8.32 3.09 5.43
C LEU A 15 -7.42 4.32 5.34
N LYS A 16 -7.06 4.92 6.47
CA LYS A 16 -6.11 6.05 6.51
C LYS A 16 -4.78 5.67 5.86
N ASN A 17 -4.26 4.49 6.17
CA ASN A 17 -3.02 4.00 5.59
C ASN A 17 -3.15 3.77 4.08
N GLU A 18 -4.27 3.18 3.63
CA GLU A 18 -4.52 2.96 2.20
C GLU A 18 -4.60 4.29 1.44
N LEU A 19 -5.29 5.28 2.00
CA LEU A 19 -5.37 6.62 1.38
C LEU A 19 -4.00 7.28 1.29
N THR A 20 -3.16 7.09 2.30
CA THR A 20 -1.78 7.57 2.29
C THR A 20 -0.98 6.89 1.17
N ALA A 21 -1.09 5.56 1.07
CA ALA A 21 -0.39 4.78 0.05
C ALA A 21 -0.82 5.15 -1.37
N ILE A 22 -2.11 5.40 -1.61
CA ILE A 22 -2.58 5.84 -2.94
C ILE A 22 -1.80 7.06 -3.39
N ASN A 23 -1.72 8.07 -2.52
CA ASN A 23 -1.04 9.33 -2.86
C ASN A 23 0.47 9.13 -3.02
N GLN A 24 1.10 8.39 -2.12
CA GLN A 24 2.55 8.17 -2.14
C GLN A 24 2.95 7.37 -3.39
N TYR A 25 2.27 6.28 -3.67
CA TYR A 25 2.58 5.42 -4.81
C TYR A 25 2.31 6.11 -6.15
N PHE A 26 1.22 6.87 -6.22
CA PHE A 26 0.90 7.64 -7.42
C PHE A 26 1.98 8.67 -7.72
N LEU A 27 2.40 9.44 -6.71
CA LEU A 27 3.45 10.44 -6.92
C LEU A 27 4.79 9.78 -7.27
N HIS A 28 5.18 8.70 -6.58
CA HIS A 28 6.41 7.97 -6.92
C HIS A 28 6.36 7.44 -8.34
N ALA A 29 5.21 6.91 -8.80
CA ALA A 29 5.04 6.47 -10.17
C ALA A 29 5.33 7.61 -11.17
N ARG A 30 4.79 8.79 -10.91
CA ARG A 30 4.99 9.94 -11.80
C ARG A 30 6.41 10.50 -11.76
N LEU A 31 7.08 10.42 -10.61
CA LEU A 31 8.51 10.75 -10.53
C LEU A 31 9.33 9.77 -11.36
N PHE A 32 9.06 8.47 -11.27
CA PHE A 32 9.74 7.47 -12.10
C PHE A 32 9.54 7.77 -13.59
N ARG A 33 8.32 8.09 -14.01
CA ARG A 33 8.05 8.48 -15.39
C ARG A 33 8.83 9.72 -15.81
N HIS A 34 8.88 10.72 -14.93
CA HIS A 34 9.63 11.95 -15.17
C HIS A 34 11.13 11.67 -15.35
N TRP A 35 11.67 10.69 -14.65
CA TRP A 35 13.07 10.28 -14.76
C TRP A 35 13.32 9.30 -15.92
N GLY A 36 12.30 8.99 -16.73
CA GLY A 36 12.43 8.09 -17.88
C GLY A 36 12.34 6.61 -17.55
N LEU A 37 11.85 6.25 -16.38
CA LEU A 37 11.79 4.88 -15.89
C LEU A 37 10.37 4.33 -16.05
N GLU A 38 9.97 4.09 -17.31
CA GLU A 38 8.59 3.74 -17.67
C GLU A 38 8.11 2.44 -17.01
N LYS A 39 8.99 1.45 -16.90
CA LYS A 39 8.61 0.16 -16.29
C LYS A 39 8.27 0.33 -14.81
N LEU A 40 9.06 1.10 -14.05
CA LEU A 40 8.77 1.39 -12.66
C LEU A 40 7.49 2.22 -12.52
N ASN A 41 7.30 3.22 -13.39
CA ASN A 41 6.06 4.00 -13.41
C ASN A 41 4.85 3.10 -13.59
N ASP A 42 4.87 2.21 -14.59
CA ASP A 42 3.73 1.36 -14.90
C ASP A 42 3.39 0.44 -13.71
N TYR A 43 4.41 -0.15 -13.09
CA TYR A 43 4.21 -1.02 -11.94
C TYR A 43 3.63 -0.26 -10.74
N ARG A 44 4.26 0.85 -10.34
CA ARG A 44 3.79 1.61 -9.16
C ARG A 44 2.44 2.26 -9.39
N TYR A 45 2.16 2.70 -10.60
CA TYR A 45 0.84 3.21 -10.95
C TYR A 45 -0.24 2.14 -10.76
N ARG A 46 0.01 0.92 -11.28
CA ARG A 46 -0.93 -0.19 -11.07
C ARG A 46 -1.12 -0.51 -9.60
N GLN A 47 -0.07 -0.40 -8.78
CA GLN A 47 -0.19 -0.58 -7.34
C GLN A 47 -1.04 0.50 -6.69
N SER A 48 -0.93 1.75 -7.11
CA SER A 48 -1.77 2.83 -6.58
C SER A 48 -3.25 2.59 -6.89
N ILE A 49 -3.55 2.05 -8.08
CA ILE A 49 -4.93 1.70 -8.47
C ILE A 49 -5.43 0.51 -7.64
N ARG A 50 -4.61 -0.49 -7.39
CA ARG A 50 -4.98 -1.62 -6.53
C ARG A 50 -5.33 -1.15 -5.12
N VAL A 51 -4.51 -0.29 -4.54
CA VAL A 51 -4.74 0.25 -3.20
C VAL A 51 -6.04 1.08 -3.17
N MET A 52 -6.34 1.80 -4.23
CA MET A 52 -7.62 2.53 -4.35
C MET A 52 -8.82 1.57 -4.30
N LYS A 53 -8.73 0.43 -4.97
CA LYS A 53 -9.77 -0.60 -4.93
C LYS A 53 -9.91 -1.22 -3.53
N GLU A 54 -8.80 -1.40 -2.83
CA GLU A 54 -8.81 -1.86 -1.45
C GLU A 54 -9.50 -0.84 -0.52
N ALA A 55 -9.20 0.44 -0.71
CA ALA A 55 -9.86 1.51 0.02
C ALA A 55 -11.38 1.49 -0.22
N ASP A 56 -11.80 1.26 -1.45
CA ASP A 56 -13.22 1.13 -1.80
C ASP A 56 -13.88 -0.02 -1.01
N GLN A 57 -13.23 -1.17 -0.93
CA GLN A 57 -13.73 -2.32 -0.15
C GLN A 57 -13.85 -2.00 1.35
N LEU A 58 -12.88 -1.27 1.90
CA LEU A 58 -12.92 -0.84 3.30
C LEU A 58 -14.08 0.14 3.55
N ILE A 59 -14.29 1.08 2.64
CA ILE A 59 -15.41 2.03 2.71
C ILE A 59 -16.74 1.27 2.74
N ASP A 60 -16.93 0.35 1.80
CA ASP A 60 -18.15 -0.46 1.74
C ASP A 60 -18.37 -1.26 3.03
N ARG A 61 -17.29 -1.84 3.58
CA ARG A 61 -17.41 -2.61 4.82
C ARG A 61 -17.80 -1.73 6.01
N VAL A 62 -17.18 -0.55 6.14
CA VAL A 62 -17.50 0.40 7.22
C VAL A 62 -18.96 0.85 7.11
N LEU A 63 -19.44 1.16 5.91
CA LEU A 63 -20.83 1.56 5.69
C LEU A 63 -21.80 0.41 6.01
N PHE A 64 -21.47 -0.81 5.60
CA PHE A 64 -22.28 -1.99 5.95
C PHE A 64 -22.40 -2.16 7.46
N LEU A 65 -21.36 -1.87 8.21
CA LEU A 65 -21.32 -1.95 9.66
C LEU A 65 -21.90 -0.70 10.36
N GLU A 66 -22.55 0.17 9.61
CA GLU A 66 -23.21 1.39 10.09
C GLU A 66 -22.22 2.39 10.70
N GLY A 67 -20.96 2.33 10.26
CA GLY A 67 -19.95 3.31 10.61
C GLY A 67 -19.84 4.42 9.57
N LEU A 68 -19.03 5.42 9.86
CA LEU A 68 -18.73 6.51 8.94
C LEU A 68 -17.28 6.37 8.46
N PRO A 69 -17.05 6.10 7.15
CA PRO A 69 -15.69 6.06 6.63
C PRO A 69 -15.01 7.42 6.74
N ASN A 70 -13.77 7.43 7.22
CA ASN A 70 -13.00 8.65 7.38
C ASN A 70 -12.02 8.82 6.21
N LEU A 71 -12.37 9.68 5.24
CA LEU A 71 -11.54 10.00 4.10
C LEU A 71 -10.73 11.30 4.28
N GLN A 72 -10.92 11.99 5.39
CA GLN A 72 -10.24 13.26 5.67
C GLN A 72 -8.89 13.07 6.35
N SER A 73 -8.66 11.91 6.96
CA SER A 73 -7.42 11.63 7.67
C SER A 73 -6.46 10.88 6.75
N ILE A 74 -5.33 11.51 6.44
CA ILE A 74 -4.25 10.92 5.67
C ILE A 74 -2.98 11.02 6.51
N GLY A 75 -2.16 9.95 6.52
CA GLY A 75 -0.89 9.96 7.21
C GLY A 75 0.15 10.80 6.47
N LYS A 76 1.30 10.96 7.09
CA LYS A 76 2.40 11.69 6.49
C LYS A 76 2.93 10.92 5.28
N LEU A 77 3.02 11.60 4.13
CA LEU A 77 3.65 11.05 2.94
C LEU A 77 5.18 11.08 3.10
N GLN A 78 5.83 9.99 2.69
CA GLN A 78 7.28 9.90 2.62
C GLN A 78 7.66 9.83 1.14
N ILE A 79 8.08 10.98 0.58
CA ILE A 79 8.37 11.10 -0.85
C ILE A 79 9.88 11.15 -1.04
N GLY A 80 10.39 10.25 -1.88
CA GLY A 80 11.80 10.22 -2.22
C GLY A 80 12.17 11.24 -3.28
N GLU A 81 13.44 11.67 -3.27
CA GLU A 81 13.96 12.62 -4.24
C GLU A 81 14.74 11.94 -5.37
N GLU A 82 15.00 10.64 -5.23
CA GLU A 82 15.62 9.80 -6.27
C GLU A 82 15.13 8.36 -6.13
N VAL A 83 15.50 7.49 -7.07
CA VAL A 83 14.88 6.16 -7.22
C VAL A 83 15.02 5.29 -5.98
N VAL A 84 16.23 5.16 -5.45
CA VAL A 84 16.50 4.31 -4.28
C VAL A 84 15.71 4.80 -3.07
N GLU A 85 15.68 6.09 -2.84
CA GLU A 85 14.93 6.68 -1.73
C GLU A 85 13.42 6.47 -1.88
N CYS A 86 12.87 6.59 -3.10
CA CYS A 86 11.45 6.29 -3.32
C CYS A 86 11.13 4.84 -2.94
N LEU A 87 11.97 3.89 -3.36
CA LEU A 87 11.77 2.48 -3.04
C LEU A 87 11.92 2.21 -1.54
N GLU A 88 12.89 2.87 -0.88
CA GLU A 88 13.06 2.78 0.57
C GLU A 88 11.87 3.34 1.35
N CYS A 89 11.35 4.49 0.93
CA CYS A 89 10.17 5.09 1.55
C CYS A 89 8.95 4.16 1.44
N ASP A 90 8.75 3.55 0.28
CA ASP A 90 7.63 2.63 0.07
C ASP A 90 7.80 1.36 0.92
N LEU A 91 9.02 0.83 1.01
CA LEU A 91 9.29 -0.35 1.82
C LEU A 91 9.08 -0.07 3.31
N SER A 92 9.54 1.08 3.78
CA SER A 92 9.34 1.52 5.15
C SER A 92 7.86 1.66 5.48
N TYR A 93 7.08 2.24 4.59
CA TYR A 93 5.63 2.35 4.75
C TYR A 93 4.99 0.96 4.93
N GLU A 94 5.30 0.02 4.04
CA GLU A 94 4.69 -1.31 4.08
C GLU A 94 5.08 -2.07 5.34
N ARG A 95 6.36 -2.06 5.73
CA ARG A 95 6.86 -2.79 6.89
C ARG A 95 6.46 -2.18 8.22
N GLU A 96 6.52 -0.86 8.34
CA GLU A 96 6.43 -0.18 9.63
C GLU A 96 5.04 0.40 9.90
N THR A 97 4.25 0.66 8.87
CA THR A 97 2.92 1.25 9.00
C THR A 97 1.82 0.29 8.61
N ALA A 98 1.84 -0.21 7.37
CA ALA A 98 0.75 -1.03 6.85
C ALA A 98 0.66 -2.40 7.51
N HIS A 99 1.76 -3.14 7.52
CA HIS A 99 1.78 -4.51 8.04
C HIS A 99 1.37 -4.60 9.51
N PRO A 100 1.93 -3.80 10.43
CA PRO A 100 1.52 -3.84 11.83
C PRO A 100 0.05 -3.47 12.03
N ALA A 101 -0.44 -2.44 11.34
CA ALA A 101 -1.83 -2.02 11.46
C ALA A 101 -2.80 -3.12 10.98
N LEU A 102 -2.46 -3.81 9.90
CA LEU A 102 -3.27 -4.91 9.38
C LEU A 102 -3.29 -6.10 10.34
N THR A 103 -2.14 -6.49 10.89
CA THR A 103 -2.08 -7.61 11.84
C THR A 103 -2.85 -7.32 13.12
N GLU A 104 -2.77 -6.10 13.63
CA GLU A 104 -3.51 -5.68 14.82
C GLU A 104 -5.02 -5.66 14.56
N ALA A 105 -5.44 -5.14 13.41
CA ALA A 105 -6.85 -5.09 13.04
C ALA A 105 -7.43 -6.50 12.83
N ILE A 106 -6.67 -7.40 12.23
CA ILE A 106 -7.07 -8.81 12.05
C ILE A 106 -7.28 -9.49 13.41
N ALA A 107 -6.33 -9.30 14.33
CA ALA A 107 -6.43 -9.88 15.67
C ALA A 107 -7.66 -9.37 16.43
N LEU A 108 -7.97 -8.09 16.30
CA LEU A 108 -9.16 -7.49 16.92
C LEU A 108 -10.44 -8.07 16.30
N CYS A 109 -10.51 -8.20 14.99
CA CYS A 109 -11.67 -8.80 14.32
C CYS A 109 -11.89 -10.24 14.76
N GLU A 110 -10.83 -11.01 14.90
CA GLU A 110 -10.91 -12.39 15.39
C GLU A 110 -11.43 -12.42 16.83
N GLU A 111 -10.89 -11.59 17.71
CA GLU A 111 -11.34 -11.50 19.09
C GLU A 111 -12.83 -11.15 19.20
N ARG A 112 -13.32 -10.27 18.34
CA ARG A 112 -14.72 -9.82 18.34
C ARG A 112 -15.61 -10.66 17.42
N HIS A 113 -15.10 -11.73 16.85
CA HIS A 113 -15.81 -12.66 15.94
C HIS A 113 -16.38 -11.98 14.69
N ASP A 114 -15.74 -10.91 14.21
CA ASP A 114 -16.04 -10.31 12.92
C ASP A 114 -15.16 -10.95 11.84
N PHE A 115 -15.54 -12.16 11.45
CA PHE A 115 -14.74 -12.97 10.52
C PHE A 115 -14.77 -12.45 9.09
N VAL A 116 -15.81 -11.72 8.70
CA VAL A 116 -15.90 -11.15 7.36
C VAL A 116 -14.93 -9.96 7.21
N SER A 117 -14.88 -9.08 8.22
CA SER A 117 -13.86 -8.02 8.23
C SER A 117 -12.45 -8.60 8.30
N ARG A 118 -12.26 -9.67 9.09
CA ARG A 118 -10.96 -10.36 9.16
C ARG A 118 -10.53 -10.86 7.78
N GLU A 119 -11.41 -11.51 7.04
CA GLU A 119 -11.10 -12.04 5.69
C GLU A 119 -10.69 -10.92 4.74
N LEU A 120 -11.43 -9.81 4.74
CA LEU A 120 -11.07 -8.62 3.95
C LEU A 120 -9.67 -8.13 4.30
N LEU A 121 -9.37 -7.98 5.60
CA LEU A 121 -8.07 -7.51 6.06
C LEU A 121 -6.95 -8.51 5.76
N GLU A 122 -7.23 -9.81 5.79
CA GLU A 122 -6.26 -10.85 5.41
C GLU A 122 -5.87 -10.72 3.93
N ASP A 123 -6.82 -10.42 3.04
CA ASP A 123 -6.52 -10.18 1.63
C ASP A 123 -5.61 -8.96 1.46
N LEU A 124 -5.88 -7.89 2.21
CA LEU A 124 -5.04 -6.70 2.20
C LEU A 124 -3.64 -6.99 2.76
N LEU A 125 -3.56 -7.82 3.80
CA LEU A 125 -2.28 -8.24 4.38
C LEU A 125 -1.45 -9.04 3.37
N GLU A 126 -2.07 -9.95 2.63
CA GLU A 126 -1.38 -10.72 1.59
C GLU A 126 -0.80 -9.78 0.53
N HIS A 127 -1.56 -8.78 0.09
CA HIS A 127 -1.06 -7.78 -0.86
C HIS A 127 0.08 -6.95 -0.28
N CYS A 128 0.01 -6.61 1.01
CA CYS A 128 1.09 -5.91 1.72
C CYS A 128 2.38 -6.74 1.70
N GLU A 129 2.27 -8.03 1.99
CA GLU A 129 3.44 -8.92 1.98
C GLU A 129 4.02 -9.10 0.58
N GLN A 130 3.17 -9.16 -0.44
CA GLN A 130 3.62 -9.17 -1.84
C GLN A 130 4.35 -7.87 -2.21
N ALA A 131 3.86 -6.73 -1.73
CA ALA A 131 4.51 -5.45 -1.95
C ALA A 131 5.89 -5.39 -1.27
N ILE A 132 5.99 -5.89 -0.04
CA ILE A 132 7.26 -5.99 0.67
C ILE A 132 8.25 -6.86 -0.12
N ASP A 133 7.82 -8.02 -0.58
CA ASP A 133 8.65 -8.93 -1.35
C ASP A 133 9.15 -8.27 -2.64
N TRP A 134 8.26 -7.60 -3.37
CA TRP A 134 8.66 -6.90 -4.59
C TRP A 134 9.68 -5.79 -4.31
N LEU A 135 9.44 -4.99 -3.27
CA LEU A 135 10.35 -3.89 -2.91
C LEU A 135 11.72 -4.42 -2.46
N GLU A 136 11.74 -5.47 -1.66
CA GLU A 136 12.99 -6.13 -1.26
C GLU A 136 13.74 -6.68 -2.47
N THR A 137 13.01 -7.21 -3.44
CA THR A 137 13.58 -7.70 -4.70
C THR A 137 14.23 -6.57 -5.49
N GLN A 138 13.60 -5.37 -5.56
CA GLN A 138 14.20 -4.22 -6.22
C GLN A 138 15.53 -3.82 -5.55
N HIS A 139 15.56 -3.75 -4.23
CA HIS A 139 16.79 -3.45 -3.50
C HIS A 139 17.88 -4.49 -3.76
N SER A 140 17.51 -5.76 -3.81
CA SER A 140 18.44 -6.84 -4.12
C SER A 140 19.01 -6.72 -5.54
N LEU A 141 18.15 -6.41 -6.51
CA LEU A 141 18.57 -6.22 -7.91
C LEU A 141 19.52 -5.04 -8.05
N ILE A 142 19.24 -3.93 -7.36
CA ILE A 142 20.14 -2.76 -7.36
C ILE A 142 21.52 -3.14 -6.82
N ALA A 143 21.55 -3.92 -5.72
CA ALA A 143 22.82 -4.37 -5.13
C ALA A 143 23.60 -5.29 -6.07
N HIS A 144 22.93 -6.20 -6.77
CA HIS A 144 23.57 -7.17 -7.66
C HIS A 144 23.98 -6.59 -9.03
N LEU A 145 23.11 -5.75 -9.62
CA LEU A 145 23.31 -5.23 -10.96
C LEU A 145 24.09 -3.92 -11.00
N THR A 146 24.22 -3.26 -9.87
CA THR A 146 24.58 -1.84 -9.69
C THR A 146 23.46 -0.92 -10.17
N LEU A 147 23.40 0.28 -9.63
CA LEU A 147 22.30 1.22 -9.93
C LEU A 147 22.19 1.57 -11.41
N PRO A 148 23.28 1.92 -12.13
CA PRO A 148 23.15 2.25 -13.55
C PRO A 148 22.53 1.14 -14.39
N ASN A 149 22.92 -0.11 -14.17
CA ASN A 149 22.36 -1.25 -14.91
C ASN A 149 20.89 -1.49 -14.53
N TYR A 150 20.56 -1.38 -13.26
CA TYR A 150 19.17 -1.50 -12.80
C TYR A 150 18.28 -0.42 -13.46
N LEU A 151 18.73 0.84 -13.45
CA LEU A 151 17.97 1.94 -14.06
C LEU A 151 17.74 1.72 -15.54
N GLN A 152 18.77 1.25 -16.27
CA GLN A 152 18.64 0.95 -17.70
C GLN A 152 17.56 -0.10 -17.95
N ALA A 153 17.48 -1.12 -17.10
CA ALA A 153 16.46 -2.17 -17.22
C ALA A 153 15.04 -1.65 -16.98
N GLN A 154 14.90 -0.50 -16.30
CA GLN A 154 13.59 0.09 -15.99
C GLN A 154 13.10 1.08 -17.04
N MET A 155 13.90 1.38 -18.06
CA MET A 155 13.56 2.40 -19.07
C MET A 155 12.54 1.92 -20.09
N ALA A 156 12.44 0.61 -20.34
CA ALA A 156 11.46 0.05 -21.24
C ALA A 156 10.08 -0.04 -20.58
N PRO A 157 8.98 0.25 -21.33
CA PRO A 157 7.64 0.04 -20.80
C PRO A 157 7.37 -1.42 -20.46
N ASP A 158 6.44 -1.64 -19.50
CA ASP A 158 6.02 -2.98 -19.14
C ASP A 158 5.29 -3.64 -20.31
N GLY A 159 5.66 -4.89 -20.65
CA GLY A 159 5.07 -5.64 -21.75
C GLY A 159 5.75 -5.48 -23.10
N ASP A 160 6.86 -4.76 -23.19
CA ASP A 160 7.70 -4.64 -24.39
C ASP A 160 8.85 -5.65 -24.37
#